data_728b52211174f38d4cf2e17807e49ee7
#
_entry.id   728b52211174f38d4cf2e17807e49ee7
#
_cell.length_a   1.000
_cell.length_b   1.000
_cell.length_c   1.000
_cell.angle_alpha   90.00
_cell.angle_beta   90.00
_cell.angle_gamma   90.00
#
_symmetry.space_group_name_H-M   'P 1'
#
loop_
_entity.id
_entity.type
_entity.pdbx_description
1 polymer ?
#
loop_
_entity_poly.entity_id
_entity_poly.type
_entity_poly.pdbx_seq_one_letter_code
_entity_poly.pdbx_strand_id
1 'polypeptide(L)'
;ACGSSQTDPNDDDTFTVGMECNYAPFNWQTKDKTSTSVSLGDGAGYCDGYDVMISKKIAKKLGQKVEVKKISWDGLQPALDSGEIDAIIAGMTANKKREKGIDFTTPYYSSETVMIVRSDSEMAGYNDIQQFSGHKVMGQKNTNYDTIIDQIKGVSHETPKATYPELVVALQNGDTDGITAELPVANGIVSANQGLSIIHFADGKGFDNDSSVSIGLKDGTRKTKFFKRVQKALDSISEEQRQQMMQDAVDHSPAED
;
A
#
# COMPACT_ATOMS: atom_id res chain seq x y z
N ALA A 1 -44.02 -2.26 10.29
CA ALA A 1 -42.85 -2.39 9.43
C ALA A 1 -41.65 -1.78 10.16
N CYS A 2 -40.91 -2.58 10.87
CA CYS A 2 -39.68 -2.14 11.52
C CYS A 2 -38.61 -2.12 10.46
N GLY A 3 -38.40 -0.95 9.86
CA GLY A 3 -37.22 -0.69 9.07
C GLY A 3 -36.01 -0.72 10.00
N SER A 4 -35.19 -1.74 9.93
CA SER A 4 -33.88 -1.71 10.55
C SER A 4 -33.08 -0.62 9.84
N SER A 5 -33.03 0.57 10.43
CA SER A 5 -32.09 1.59 10.01
C SER A 5 -30.70 1.00 10.25
N GLN A 6 -30.01 0.62 9.18
CA GLN A 6 -28.59 0.31 9.29
C GLN A 6 -27.91 1.53 9.90
N THR A 7 -27.38 1.38 11.10
CA THR A 7 -26.62 2.43 11.77
C THR A 7 -25.39 2.69 10.90
N ASP A 8 -25.14 3.96 10.57
CA ASP A 8 -23.94 4.35 9.86
C ASP A 8 -22.72 3.87 10.69
N PRO A 9 -21.78 3.11 10.11
CA PRO A 9 -20.68 2.52 10.88
C PRO A 9 -19.74 3.53 11.53
N ASN A 10 -19.77 4.79 11.09
CA ASN A 10 -18.98 5.86 11.69
C ASN A 10 -19.92 6.98 12.13
N ASP A 11 -20.25 7.02 13.42
CA ASP A 11 -21.16 7.98 14.05
C ASP A 11 -20.46 8.80 15.14
N ASP A 12 -19.14 8.83 15.20
CA ASP A 12 -18.36 9.60 16.16
C ASP A 12 -17.57 10.73 15.50
N ASP A 13 -16.74 11.42 16.27
CA ASP A 13 -15.94 12.55 15.81
C ASP A 13 -14.59 12.13 15.21
N THR A 14 -14.32 10.83 15.15
CA THR A 14 -13.00 10.30 14.78
C THR A 14 -13.08 9.42 13.56
N PHE A 15 -12.20 9.68 12.60
CA PHE A 15 -11.95 8.82 11.44
C PHE A 15 -10.74 7.95 11.76
N THR A 16 -10.99 6.69 12.12
CA THR A 16 -9.95 5.74 12.52
C THR A 16 -9.52 4.88 11.33
N VAL A 17 -8.26 4.97 10.99
CA VAL A 17 -7.67 4.31 9.81
C VAL A 17 -6.65 3.26 10.24
N GLY A 18 -6.74 2.07 9.66
CA GLY A 18 -5.75 1.02 9.83
C GLY A 18 -4.74 0.99 8.68
N MET A 19 -3.47 0.81 9.04
CA MET A 19 -2.36 0.61 8.11
C MET A 19 -1.20 -0.06 8.84
N GLU A 20 -0.26 -0.65 8.09
CA GLU A 20 0.87 -1.35 8.68
C GLU A 20 1.90 -0.43 9.34
N CYS A 21 2.05 0.80 8.85
CA CYS A 21 3.14 1.72 9.14
C CYS A 21 4.52 1.09 8.87
N ASN A 22 4.59 0.26 7.86
CA ASN A 22 5.80 -0.48 7.44
C ASN A 22 5.82 -0.74 5.93
N TYR A 23 5.25 0.19 5.16
CA TYR A 23 5.09 0.07 3.70
C TYR A 23 5.38 1.41 3.02
N ALA A 24 6.64 1.87 3.10
CA ALA A 24 7.04 3.14 2.48
C ALA A 24 6.94 3.04 0.94
N PRO A 25 6.59 4.11 0.23
CA PRO A 25 6.24 5.46 0.70
C PRO A 25 4.75 5.63 1.06
N PHE A 26 3.96 4.56 1.06
CA PHE A 26 2.55 4.63 1.44
C PHE A 26 2.39 4.92 2.92
N ASN A 27 3.08 4.15 3.77
CA ASN A 27 3.02 4.35 5.20
C ASN A 27 4.30 3.80 5.87
N TRP A 28 4.81 4.52 6.88
CA TRP A 28 5.96 4.07 7.67
C TRP A 28 5.92 4.69 9.07
N GLN A 29 6.58 4.03 10.00
CA GLN A 29 6.72 4.51 11.36
C GLN A 29 7.97 5.37 11.52
N THR A 30 7.85 6.46 12.27
CA THR A 30 8.99 7.32 12.61
C THR A 30 8.91 7.71 14.08
N LYS A 31 10.07 7.96 14.70
CA LYS A 31 10.17 8.37 16.09
C LYS A 31 9.72 9.82 16.29
N ASP A 32 10.01 10.68 15.32
CA ASP A 32 9.82 12.11 15.45
C ASP A 32 8.63 12.58 14.65
N LYS A 33 7.92 13.57 15.21
CA LYS A 33 6.82 14.24 14.55
C LYS A 33 7.33 14.99 13.31
N THR A 34 6.60 14.84 12.20
CA THR A 34 6.81 15.61 10.96
C THR A 34 5.57 16.45 10.67
N SER A 35 5.65 17.31 9.65
CA SER A 35 4.50 18.13 9.24
C SER A 35 3.32 17.29 8.72
N THR A 36 3.57 16.05 8.28
CA THR A 36 2.55 15.18 7.67
C THR A 36 2.17 13.98 8.53
N SER A 37 2.93 13.69 9.59
CA SER A 37 2.74 12.51 10.43
C SER A 37 1.52 12.60 11.34
N VAL A 38 1.06 11.46 11.82
CA VAL A 38 0.02 11.31 12.84
C VAL A 38 0.56 10.46 13.99
N SER A 39 0.31 10.89 15.22
CA SER A 39 0.74 10.15 16.41
C SER A 39 0.05 8.79 16.49
N LEU A 40 0.83 7.77 16.87
CA LEU A 40 0.31 6.42 17.16
C LEU A 40 -0.10 6.24 18.62
N GLY A 41 -0.06 7.33 19.41
CA GLY A 41 -0.40 7.32 20.83
C GLY A 41 0.81 7.11 21.74
N ASP A 42 0.57 7.04 23.01
CA ASP A 42 1.50 7.05 24.14
C ASP A 42 2.87 6.39 23.92
N GLY A 43 3.85 7.18 23.43
CA GLY A 43 5.22 6.73 23.26
C GLY A 43 5.47 5.78 22.08
N ALA A 44 4.45 5.50 21.27
CA ALA A 44 4.55 4.59 20.11
C ALA A 44 5.11 5.28 18.86
N GLY A 45 5.42 6.58 18.93
CA GLY A 45 5.90 7.35 17.79
C GLY A 45 4.80 7.80 16.85
N TYR A 46 5.12 7.89 15.57
CA TYR A 46 4.24 8.46 14.53
C TYR A 46 4.21 7.55 13.32
N CYS A 47 3.12 7.65 12.57
CA CYS A 47 3.03 7.09 11.24
C CYS A 47 3.00 8.23 10.22
N ASP A 48 3.67 8.05 9.09
CA ASP A 48 3.81 9.04 8.04
C ASP A 48 3.66 8.38 6.66
N GLY A 49 3.58 9.17 5.61
CA GLY A 49 3.52 8.69 4.24
C GLY A 49 2.26 9.11 3.50
N TYR A 50 2.17 8.62 2.25
CA TYR A 50 1.06 8.97 1.35
C TYR A 50 -0.31 8.62 1.94
N ASP A 51 -0.44 7.42 2.52
CA ASP A 51 -1.70 6.95 3.13
C ASP A 51 -2.12 7.83 4.31
N VAL A 52 -1.15 8.30 5.10
CA VAL A 52 -1.41 9.21 6.22
C VAL A 52 -1.88 10.56 5.69
N MET A 53 -1.26 11.09 4.64
CA MET A 53 -1.67 12.34 4.01
C MET A 53 -3.11 12.26 3.46
N ILE A 54 -3.45 11.17 2.77
CA ILE A 54 -4.80 10.91 2.27
C ILE A 54 -5.78 10.81 3.44
N SER A 55 -5.44 10.08 4.50
CA SER A 55 -6.28 9.92 5.68
C SER A 55 -6.60 11.27 6.34
N LYS A 56 -5.60 12.14 6.47
CA LYS A 56 -5.77 13.50 7.03
C LYS A 56 -6.71 14.35 6.16
N LYS A 57 -6.55 14.31 4.84
CA LYS A 57 -7.42 15.07 3.93
C LYS A 57 -8.87 14.58 3.97
N ILE A 58 -9.09 13.28 4.01
CA ILE A 58 -10.43 12.70 4.11
C ILE A 58 -11.06 13.06 5.45
N ALA A 59 -10.36 12.88 6.56
CA ALA A 59 -10.87 13.24 7.89
C ALA A 59 -11.28 14.71 7.94
N LYS A 60 -10.48 15.62 7.40
CA LYS A 60 -10.78 17.04 7.33
C LYS A 60 -12.08 17.30 6.57
N LYS A 61 -12.27 16.64 5.41
CA LYS A 61 -13.50 16.77 4.61
C LYS A 61 -14.73 16.20 5.34
N LEU A 62 -14.53 15.17 6.17
CA LEU A 62 -15.59 14.60 7.00
C LEU A 62 -15.89 15.45 8.26
N GLY A 63 -15.05 16.44 8.57
CA GLY A 63 -15.14 17.20 9.81
C GLY A 63 -14.77 16.38 11.04
N GLN A 64 -13.92 15.36 10.88
CA GLN A 64 -13.52 14.43 11.94
C GLN A 64 -12.03 14.53 12.24
N LYS A 65 -11.65 14.09 13.43
CA LYS A 65 -10.25 13.92 13.82
C LYS A 65 -9.74 12.64 13.17
N VAL A 66 -8.48 12.63 12.73
CA VAL A 66 -7.85 11.42 12.22
C VAL A 66 -7.17 10.66 13.36
N GLU A 67 -7.35 9.35 13.36
CA GLU A 67 -6.61 8.42 14.21
C GLU A 67 -6.04 7.31 13.33
N VAL A 68 -4.77 6.99 13.50
CA VAL A 68 -4.12 5.90 12.77
C VAL A 68 -3.79 4.78 13.76
N LYS A 69 -4.21 3.56 13.42
CA LYS A 69 -3.86 2.35 14.17
C LYS A 69 -2.89 1.51 13.36
N LYS A 70 -1.75 1.22 13.96
CA LYS A 70 -0.75 0.32 13.39
C LYS A 70 -1.22 -1.12 13.58
N ILE A 71 -1.51 -1.79 12.45
CA ILE A 71 -2.07 -3.15 12.43
C ILE A 71 -1.32 -3.94 11.36
N SER A 72 -0.99 -5.20 11.65
CA SER A 72 -0.39 -6.09 10.66
C SER A 72 -1.33 -6.25 9.45
N TRP A 73 -0.76 -6.52 8.28
CA TRP A 73 -1.53 -6.69 7.04
C TRP A 73 -2.71 -7.64 7.21
N ASP A 74 -2.47 -8.82 7.78
CA ASP A 74 -3.52 -9.83 7.95
C ASP A 74 -4.56 -9.45 9.03
N GLY A 75 -4.25 -8.49 9.89
CA GLY A 75 -5.15 -7.97 10.93
C GLY A 75 -6.08 -6.87 10.46
N LEU A 76 -5.85 -6.29 9.28
CA LEU A 76 -6.60 -5.12 8.81
C LEU A 76 -8.08 -5.42 8.56
N GLN A 77 -8.39 -6.49 7.84
CA GLN A 77 -9.79 -6.85 7.56
C GLN A 77 -10.55 -7.22 8.83
N PRO A 78 -10.03 -8.08 9.73
CA PRO A 78 -10.69 -8.33 11.01
C PRO A 78 -10.97 -7.07 11.82
N ALA A 79 -10.04 -6.11 11.85
CA ALA A 79 -10.22 -4.84 12.56
C ALA A 79 -11.34 -3.99 11.92
N LEU A 80 -11.42 -4.01 10.59
CA LEU A 80 -12.50 -3.33 9.85
C LEU A 80 -13.86 -3.98 10.16
N ASP A 81 -13.92 -5.31 10.12
CA ASP A 81 -15.14 -6.08 10.36
C ASP A 81 -15.68 -5.88 11.79
N SER A 82 -14.78 -5.78 12.78
CA SER A 82 -15.14 -5.59 14.18
C SER A 82 -15.52 -4.14 14.53
N GLY A 83 -15.22 -3.19 13.65
CA GLY A 83 -15.41 -1.76 13.92
C GLY A 83 -14.28 -1.12 14.72
N GLU A 84 -13.18 -1.82 14.94
CA GLU A 84 -11.96 -1.25 15.56
C GLU A 84 -11.40 -0.11 14.71
N ILE A 85 -11.50 -0.23 13.39
CA ILE A 85 -11.17 0.83 12.44
C ILE A 85 -12.36 1.10 11.52
N ASP A 86 -12.44 2.34 11.02
CA ASP A 86 -13.47 2.78 10.07
C ASP A 86 -13.09 2.52 8.63
N ALA A 87 -11.80 2.50 8.35
CA ALA A 87 -11.27 2.36 7.00
C ALA A 87 -9.89 1.71 7.00
N ILE A 88 -9.58 1.01 5.90
CA ILE A 88 -8.23 0.55 5.57
C ILE A 88 -7.69 1.50 4.49
N ILE A 89 -6.62 2.23 4.79
CA ILE A 89 -5.87 3.04 3.84
C ILE A 89 -4.41 2.62 3.97
N ALA A 90 -4.03 1.58 3.24
CA ALA A 90 -2.82 0.81 3.51
C ALA A 90 -2.09 0.34 2.25
N GLY A 91 -2.19 1.12 1.15
CA GLY A 91 -1.62 0.68 -0.12
C GLY A 91 -2.26 -0.62 -0.62
N MET A 92 -3.55 -0.81 -0.35
CA MET A 92 -4.25 -2.07 -0.65
C MET A 92 -4.94 -2.02 -2.02
N THR A 93 -4.65 -3.01 -2.86
CA THR A 93 -5.32 -3.18 -4.14
C THR A 93 -6.66 -3.89 -3.96
N ALA A 94 -7.72 -3.32 -4.53
CA ALA A 94 -9.01 -3.98 -4.64
C ALA A 94 -8.89 -5.14 -5.66
N ASN A 95 -9.26 -6.34 -5.26
CA ASN A 95 -9.33 -7.49 -6.14
C ASN A 95 -10.60 -8.30 -5.82
N LYS A 96 -10.95 -9.23 -6.69
CA LYS A 96 -12.19 -10.01 -6.54
C LYS A 96 -12.27 -10.75 -5.21
N LYS A 97 -11.15 -11.27 -4.73
CA LYS A 97 -11.10 -11.99 -3.44
C LYS A 97 -11.39 -11.05 -2.28
N ARG A 98 -10.74 -9.88 -2.24
CA ARG A 98 -10.94 -8.89 -1.19
C ARG A 98 -12.32 -8.25 -1.25
N GLU A 99 -12.86 -8.03 -2.46
CA GLU A 99 -14.19 -7.44 -2.65
C GLU A 99 -15.33 -8.28 -2.08
N LYS A 100 -15.09 -9.56 -1.81
CA LYS A 100 -16.06 -10.43 -1.13
C LYS A 100 -16.29 -10.03 0.32
N GLY A 101 -15.32 -9.39 0.95
CA GLY A 101 -15.37 -9.03 2.36
C GLY A 101 -15.09 -7.56 2.66
N ILE A 102 -14.84 -6.74 1.66
CA ILE A 102 -14.52 -5.31 1.80
C ILE A 102 -15.20 -4.55 0.67
N ASP A 103 -15.82 -3.41 1.00
CA ASP A 103 -16.35 -2.46 0.01
C ASP A 103 -15.28 -1.41 -0.27
N PHE A 104 -14.74 -1.39 -1.47
CA PHE A 104 -13.68 -0.45 -1.86
C PHE A 104 -14.23 0.79 -2.53
N THR A 105 -13.58 1.93 -2.28
CA THR A 105 -13.75 3.15 -3.07
C THR A 105 -13.08 2.99 -4.44
N THR A 106 -13.24 3.99 -5.30
CA THR A 106 -12.39 4.13 -6.47
C THR A 106 -10.93 4.30 -6.03
N PRO A 107 -9.95 4.01 -6.91
CA PRO A 107 -8.55 4.13 -6.53
C PRO A 107 -8.16 5.53 -6.05
N TYR A 108 -7.32 5.60 -5.01
CA TYR A 108 -6.72 6.85 -4.56
C TYR A 108 -5.28 7.02 -5.06
N TYR A 109 -4.73 6.00 -5.66
CA TYR A 109 -3.48 6.04 -6.42
C TYR A 109 -3.44 4.87 -7.39
N SER A 110 -2.78 5.07 -8.55
CA SER A 110 -2.53 4.02 -9.54
C SER A 110 -1.10 4.10 -10.00
N SER A 111 -0.46 2.94 -10.19
CA SER A 111 0.93 2.84 -10.62
C SER A 111 1.16 1.58 -11.45
N GLU A 112 2.39 1.39 -11.92
CA GLU A 112 2.81 0.18 -12.62
C GLU A 112 3.48 -0.83 -11.67
N THR A 113 3.41 -2.10 -12.03
CA THR A 113 4.14 -3.17 -11.35
C THR A 113 5.54 -3.27 -11.95
N VAL A 114 6.55 -3.24 -11.09
CA VAL A 114 7.96 -3.27 -11.49
C VAL A 114 8.71 -4.36 -10.74
N MET A 115 9.96 -4.56 -11.10
CA MET A 115 10.91 -5.43 -10.38
C MET A 115 12.06 -4.57 -9.86
N ILE A 116 12.50 -4.82 -8.62
CA ILE A 116 13.71 -4.22 -8.07
C ILE A 116 14.80 -5.29 -8.08
N VAL A 117 15.97 -4.93 -8.60
CA VAL A 117 17.14 -5.82 -8.70
C VAL A 117 18.39 -5.11 -8.20
N ARG A 118 19.47 -5.85 -7.97
CA ARG A 118 20.77 -5.24 -7.71
C ARG A 118 21.30 -4.59 -8.98
N SER A 119 21.81 -3.37 -8.85
CA SER A 119 22.30 -2.57 -10.00
C SER A 119 23.50 -3.22 -10.72
N ASP A 120 24.28 -4.00 -9.99
CA ASP A 120 25.48 -4.69 -10.52
C ASP A 120 25.17 -6.06 -11.13
N SER A 121 23.92 -6.46 -11.19
CA SER A 121 23.52 -7.72 -11.83
C SER A 121 23.18 -7.52 -13.31
N GLU A 122 23.29 -8.59 -14.10
CA GLU A 122 22.86 -8.57 -15.51
C GLU A 122 21.36 -8.24 -15.65
N MET A 123 20.57 -8.55 -14.63
CA MET A 123 19.13 -8.31 -14.61
C MET A 123 18.78 -6.81 -14.64
N ALA A 124 19.73 -5.94 -14.32
CA ALA A 124 19.52 -4.49 -14.41
C ALA A 124 19.20 -4.01 -15.83
N GLY A 125 19.55 -4.80 -16.85
CA GLY A 125 19.24 -4.53 -18.26
C GLY A 125 17.99 -5.24 -18.81
N TYR A 126 17.26 -5.98 -17.96
CA TYR A 126 16.08 -6.71 -18.40
C TYR A 126 14.88 -5.78 -18.62
N ASN A 127 13.97 -6.18 -19.52
CA ASN A 127 12.74 -5.44 -19.82
C ASN A 127 11.54 -6.35 -20.10
N ASP A 128 11.67 -7.65 -19.86
CA ASP A 128 10.64 -8.66 -20.08
C ASP A 128 10.63 -9.59 -18.86
N ILE A 129 9.46 -9.84 -18.28
CA ILE A 129 9.37 -10.71 -17.12
C ILE A 129 9.92 -12.10 -17.40
N GLN A 130 9.82 -12.60 -18.64
CA GLN A 130 10.29 -13.94 -18.99
C GLN A 130 11.83 -14.06 -18.97
N GLN A 131 12.56 -12.94 -18.99
CA GLN A 131 14.03 -12.97 -18.81
C GLN A 131 14.42 -13.41 -17.40
N PHE A 132 13.48 -13.34 -16.45
CA PHE A 132 13.69 -13.80 -15.06
C PHE A 132 13.50 -15.31 -14.90
N SER A 133 13.23 -16.06 -15.98
CA SER A 133 13.19 -17.52 -15.93
C SER A 133 14.50 -18.08 -15.34
N GLY A 134 14.39 -18.98 -14.37
CA GLY A 134 15.53 -19.55 -13.66
C GLY A 134 16.12 -18.67 -12.57
N HIS A 135 15.73 -17.43 -12.46
CA HIS A 135 16.15 -16.52 -11.39
C HIS A 135 15.24 -16.65 -10.17
N LYS A 136 15.75 -16.23 -9.02
CA LYS A 136 14.99 -16.19 -7.75
C LYS A 136 14.22 -14.87 -7.69
N VAL A 137 12.90 -14.96 -7.51
CA VAL A 137 12.03 -13.80 -7.36
C VAL A 137 11.16 -13.95 -6.12
N MET A 138 11.01 -12.88 -5.37
CA MET A 138 10.33 -12.87 -4.07
C MET A 138 9.34 -11.71 -4.02
N GLY A 139 8.21 -11.92 -3.34
CA GLY A 139 7.17 -10.90 -3.18
C GLY A 139 6.70 -10.77 -1.73
N GLN A 140 5.86 -9.79 -1.49
CA GLN A 140 5.27 -9.61 -0.17
C GLN A 140 4.18 -10.66 0.08
N LYS A 141 4.26 -11.29 1.23
CA LYS A 141 3.31 -12.34 1.66
C LYS A 141 1.86 -11.81 1.65
N ASN A 142 0.94 -12.66 1.17
CA ASN A 142 -0.50 -12.39 1.13
C ASN A 142 -0.88 -11.17 0.28
N THR A 143 -0.11 -10.88 -0.77
CA THR A 143 -0.40 -9.81 -1.73
C THR A 143 -0.34 -10.33 -3.16
N ASN A 144 -0.89 -9.54 -4.09
CA ASN A 144 -0.82 -9.85 -5.52
C ASN A 144 0.63 -9.85 -6.02
N TYR A 145 1.53 -9.11 -5.37
CA TYR A 145 2.95 -9.04 -5.74
C TYR A 145 3.69 -10.36 -5.56
N ASP A 146 3.19 -11.22 -4.67
CA ASP A 146 3.67 -12.60 -4.55
C ASP A 146 3.03 -13.50 -5.62
N THR A 147 1.72 -13.43 -5.75
CA THR A 147 0.95 -14.30 -6.66
C THR A 147 1.38 -14.15 -8.12
N ILE A 148 1.65 -12.93 -8.59
CA ILE A 148 1.98 -12.67 -10.00
C ILE A 148 3.33 -13.25 -10.42
N ILE A 149 4.20 -13.59 -9.49
CA ILE A 149 5.55 -14.11 -9.79
C ILE A 149 5.45 -15.36 -10.68
N ASP A 150 4.44 -16.19 -10.49
CA ASP A 150 4.23 -17.42 -11.28
C ASP A 150 3.89 -17.15 -12.76
N GLN A 151 3.64 -15.91 -13.14
CA GLN A 151 3.53 -15.54 -14.56
C GLN A 151 4.88 -15.67 -15.29
N ILE A 152 5.98 -15.71 -14.55
CA ILE A 152 7.32 -15.95 -15.11
C ILE A 152 7.51 -17.46 -15.24
N LYS A 153 7.62 -17.95 -16.47
CA LYS A 153 7.83 -19.38 -16.73
C LYS A 153 9.22 -19.80 -16.24
N GLY A 154 9.27 -20.88 -15.45
CA GLY A 154 10.54 -21.40 -14.94
C GLY A 154 11.20 -20.57 -13.85
N VAL A 155 10.48 -19.63 -13.25
CA VAL A 155 11.01 -18.83 -12.15
C VAL A 155 11.25 -19.69 -10.90
N SER A 156 12.27 -19.33 -10.11
CA SER A 156 12.41 -19.82 -8.74
C SER A 156 11.65 -18.87 -7.81
N HIS A 157 10.38 -19.20 -7.54
CA HIS A 157 9.50 -18.40 -6.71
C HIS A 157 9.85 -18.62 -5.25
N GLU A 158 10.58 -17.67 -4.65
CA GLU A 158 11.06 -17.79 -3.28
C GLU A 158 9.92 -17.57 -2.27
N THR A 159 10.12 -18.09 -1.05
CA THR A 159 9.16 -17.91 0.06
C THR A 159 8.97 -16.41 0.32
N PRO A 160 7.72 -15.92 0.32
CA PRO A 160 7.46 -14.50 0.52
C PRO A 160 7.84 -14.03 1.92
N LYS A 161 8.09 -12.73 2.06
CA LYS A 161 8.33 -12.07 3.34
C LYS A 161 7.14 -11.17 3.68
N ALA A 162 6.95 -10.94 4.98
CA ALA A 162 5.81 -10.16 5.46
C ALA A 162 5.92 -8.67 5.09
N THR A 163 7.14 -8.12 5.06
CA THR A 163 7.36 -6.67 4.91
C THR A 163 8.40 -6.37 3.83
N TYR A 164 8.34 -5.14 3.27
CA TYR A 164 9.35 -4.69 2.31
C TYR A 164 10.75 -4.52 2.89
N PRO A 165 10.95 -4.05 4.13
CA PRO A 165 12.28 -4.09 4.74
C PRO A 165 12.93 -5.48 4.71
N GLU A 166 12.17 -6.53 5.00
CA GLU A 166 12.68 -7.92 4.93
C GLU A 166 13.02 -8.33 3.49
N LEU A 167 12.20 -7.91 2.52
CA LEU A 167 12.45 -8.18 1.09
C LEU A 167 13.74 -7.48 0.62
N VAL A 168 13.94 -6.23 1.03
CA VAL A 168 15.15 -5.46 0.68
C VAL A 168 16.40 -6.13 1.24
N VAL A 169 16.37 -6.58 2.49
CA VAL A 169 17.47 -7.33 3.10
C VAL A 169 17.77 -8.61 2.32
N ALA A 170 16.74 -9.38 1.95
CA ALA A 170 16.90 -10.60 1.15
C ALA A 170 17.54 -10.31 -0.21
N LEU A 171 17.13 -9.23 -0.87
CA LEU A 171 17.71 -8.81 -2.14
C LEU A 171 19.19 -8.40 -1.99
N GLN A 172 19.49 -7.58 -0.98
CA GLN A 172 20.85 -7.11 -0.71
C GLN A 172 21.80 -8.26 -0.36
N ASN A 173 21.31 -9.27 0.35
CA ASN A 173 22.10 -10.43 0.76
C ASN A 173 22.23 -11.50 -0.34
N GLY A 174 21.50 -11.36 -1.46
CA GLY A 174 21.52 -12.35 -2.52
C GLY A 174 20.65 -13.59 -2.27
N ASP A 175 19.76 -13.53 -1.28
CA ASP A 175 18.78 -14.59 -1.02
C ASP A 175 17.70 -14.62 -2.12
N THR A 176 17.49 -13.51 -2.80
CA THR A 176 16.68 -13.40 -4.01
C THR A 176 17.38 -12.51 -5.01
N ASP A 177 17.02 -12.63 -6.29
CA ASP A 177 17.59 -11.83 -7.38
C ASP A 177 16.71 -10.63 -7.76
N GLY A 178 15.42 -10.72 -7.47
CA GLY A 178 14.47 -9.67 -7.74
C GLY A 178 13.33 -9.68 -6.74
N ILE A 179 12.78 -8.50 -6.47
CA ILE A 179 11.56 -8.35 -5.68
C ILE A 179 10.52 -7.57 -6.48
N THR A 180 9.29 -8.03 -6.45
CA THR A 180 8.17 -7.37 -7.12
C THR A 180 7.64 -6.23 -6.26
N ALA A 181 7.25 -5.13 -6.91
CA ALA A 181 6.69 -3.98 -6.21
C ALA A 181 5.88 -3.12 -7.16
N GLU A 182 5.07 -2.25 -6.61
CA GLU A 182 4.50 -1.14 -7.36
C GLU A 182 5.51 0.01 -7.43
N LEU A 183 5.41 0.81 -8.48
CA LEU A 183 6.40 1.85 -8.77
C LEU A 183 6.66 2.82 -7.61
N PRO A 184 5.66 3.36 -6.90
CA PRO A 184 5.94 4.26 -5.77
C PRO A 184 6.76 3.62 -4.66
N VAL A 185 6.46 2.36 -4.32
CA VAL A 185 7.26 1.57 -3.35
C VAL A 185 8.68 1.39 -3.85
N ALA A 186 8.84 1.00 -5.10
CA ALA A 186 10.14 0.82 -5.73
C ALA A 186 10.96 2.12 -5.74
N ASN A 187 10.33 3.25 -6.06
CA ASN A 187 10.99 4.56 -6.02
C ASN A 187 11.51 4.90 -4.62
N GLY A 188 10.70 4.65 -3.60
CA GLY A 188 11.11 4.86 -2.21
C GLY A 188 12.30 3.98 -1.81
N ILE A 189 12.25 2.71 -2.15
CA ILE A 189 13.31 1.73 -1.85
C ILE A 189 14.63 2.12 -2.53
N VAL A 190 14.59 2.42 -3.82
CA VAL A 190 15.78 2.75 -4.60
C VAL A 190 16.37 4.10 -4.19
N SER A 191 15.52 5.07 -3.84
CA SER A 191 15.95 6.36 -3.31
C SER A 191 16.70 6.21 -1.98
N ALA A 192 16.27 5.27 -1.14
CA ALA A 192 16.82 5.05 0.20
C ALA A 192 17.99 4.06 0.24
N ASN A 193 18.19 3.25 -0.80
CA ASN A 193 19.18 2.17 -0.83
C ASN A 193 20.03 2.23 -2.10
N GLN A 194 21.28 2.60 -1.96
CA GLN A 194 22.24 2.58 -3.07
C GLN A 194 22.46 1.14 -3.57
N GLY A 195 22.72 0.99 -4.86
CA GLY A 195 23.01 -0.30 -5.45
C GLY A 195 21.80 -1.12 -5.87
N LEU A 196 20.60 -0.55 -5.77
CA LEU A 196 19.37 -1.16 -6.25
C LEU A 196 18.82 -0.38 -7.45
N SER A 197 18.23 -1.08 -8.40
CA SER A 197 17.66 -0.50 -9.62
C SER A 197 16.27 -1.01 -9.88
N ILE A 198 15.44 -0.17 -10.51
CA ILE A 198 14.10 -0.53 -10.94
C ILE A 198 14.13 -1.03 -12.37
N ILE A 199 13.48 -2.17 -12.63
CA ILE A 199 13.22 -2.69 -13.97
C ILE A 199 11.82 -2.26 -14.37
N HIS A 200 11.72 -1.47 -15.43
CA HIS A 200 10.47 -1.17 -16.12
C HIS A 200 10.31 -2.14 -17.27
N PHE A 201 9.15 -2.74 -17.38
CA PHE A 201 8.90 -3.70 -18.44
C PHE A 201 8.41 -3.01 -19.71
N ALA A 202 8.84 -3.50 -20.86
CA ALA A 202 8.34 -3.01 -22.15
C ALA A 202 6.86 -3.33 -22.31
N ASP A 203 6.16 -2.61 -23.18
CA ASP A 203 4.74 -2.80 -23.45
C ASP A 203 4.43 -4.27 -23.80
N GLY A 204 3.47 -4.85 -23.08
CA GLY A 204 3.08 -6.25 -23.27
C GLY A 204 4.07 -7.27 -22.71
N LYS A 205 5.16 -6.84 -22.07
CA LYS A 205 6.22 -7.70 -21.51
C LYS A 205 6.24 -7.70 -19.98
N GLY A 206 5.36 -6.95 -19.34
CA GLY A 206 5.25 -6.88 -17.88
C GLY A 206 4.29 -7.91 -17.29
N PHE A 207 4.07 -7.77 -15.99
CA PHE A 207 3.07 -8.57 -15.29
C PHE A 207 1.66 -8.09 -15.63
N ASP A 208 0.73 -9.03 -15.71
CA ASP A 208 -0.70 -8.74 -15.70
C ASP A 208 -1.12 -8.62 -14.23
N ASN A 209 -1.24 -7.39 -13.76
CA ASN A 209 -1.58 -7.07 -12.37
C ASN A 209 -2.22 -5.69 -12.28
N ASP A 210 -3.31 -5.61 -11.50
CA ASP A 210 -3.89 -4.31 -11.13
C ASP A 210 -3.02 -3.70 -10.02
N SER A 211 -2.35 -2.59 -10.32
CA SER A 211 -1.48 -1.86 -9.41
C SER A 211 -2.13 -0.61 -8.81
N SER A 212 -3.46 -0.45 -8.94
CA SER A 212 -4.19 0.61 -8.25
C SER A 212 -4.42 0.23 -6.78
N VAL A 213 -4.52 1.24 -5.92
CA VAL A 213 -4.82 1.07 -4.50
C VAL A 213 -6.07 1.85 -4.13
N SER A 214 -6.89 1.27 -3.26
CA SER A 214 -8.22 1.80 -2.91
C SER A 214 -8.45 1.78 -1.41
N ILE A 215 -9.36 2.63 -0.95
CA ILE A 215 -9.76 2.67 0.46
C ILE A 215 -10.75 1.54 0.71
N GLY A 216 -10.45 0.70 1.70
CA GLY A 216 -11.33 -0.38 2.12
C GLY A 216 -12.28 0.08 3.22
N LEU A 217 -13.58 -0.09 3.01
CA LEU A 217 -14.63 0.19 3.99
C LEU A 217 -15.39 -1.11 4.30
N LYS A 218 -16.09 -1.11 5.42
CA LYS A 218 -16.78 -2.32 5.90
C LYS A 218 -17.72 -2.89 4.85
N ASP A 219 -17.68 -4.20 4.69
CA ASP A 219 -18.54 -4.94 3.75
C ASP A 219 -20.02 -4.63 4.00
N GLY A 220 -20.75 -4.42 2.91
CA GLY A 220 -22.19 -4.14 2.97
C GLY A 220 -22.54 -2.69 3.28
N THR A 221 -21.57 -1.76 3.29
CA THR A 221 -21.81 -0.35 3.66
C THR A 221 -21.81 0.62 2.48
N ARG A 222 -21.72 0.13 1.24
CA ARG A 222 -21.62 0.98 0.01
C ARG A 222 -22.72 2.01 -0.11
N LYS A 223 -23.92 1.73 0.39
CA LYS A 223 -25.08 2.64 0.30
C LYS A 223 -25.23 3.59 1.50
N THR A 224 -24.35 3.49 2.49
CA THR A 224 -24.41 4.35 3.69
C THR A 224 -23.94 5.76 3.39
N LYS A 225 -24.35 6.71 4.22
CA LYS A 225 -23.87 8.09 4.16
C LYS A 225 -22.36 8.16 4.34
N PHE A 226 -21.83 7.37 5.26
CA PHE A 226 -20.39 7.33 5.53
C PHE A 226 -19.59 6.95 4.29
N PHE A 227 -19.94 5.84 3.62
CA PHE A 227 -19.25 5.43 2.39
C PHE A 227 -19.30 6.54 1.33
N LYS A 228 -20.48 7.13 1.11
CA LYS A 228 -20.66 8.18 0.10
C LYS A 228 -19.84 9.43 0.44
N ARG A 229 -19.76 9.77 1.72
CA ARG A 229 -18.96 10.93 2.18
C ARG A 229 -17.48 10.68 2.00
N VAL A 230 -17.00 9.48 2.30
CA VAL A 230 -15.59 9.09 2.06
C VAL A 230 -15.27 9.15 0.57
N GLN A 231 -16.12 8.57 -0.27
CA GLN A 231 -15.93 8.60 -1.72
C GLN A 231 -15.91 10.05 -2.25
N LYS A 232 -16.84 10.88 -1.78
CA LYS A 232 -16.90 12.30 -2.17
C LYS A 232 -15.66 13.06 -1.72
N ALA A 233 -15.18 12.80 -0.50
CA ALA A 233 -13.95 13.39 0.02
C ALA A 233 -12.75 13.00 -0.86
N LEU A 234 -12.66 11.72 -1.22
CA LEU A 234 -11.61 11.23 -2.13
C LEU A 234 -11.70 11.91 -3.49
N ASP A 235 -12.88 12.02 -4.08
CA ASP A 235 -13.08 12.65 -5.39
C ASP A 235 -12.69 14.13 -5.39
N SER A 236 -12.70 14.78 -4.24
CA SER A 236 -12.30 16.19 -4.11
C SER A 236 -10.78 16.40 -4.14
N ILE A 237 -9.99 15.35 -4.03
CA ILE A 237 -8.53 15.41 -4.12
C ILE A 237 -8.15 15.24 -5.60
N SER A 238 -7.63 16.30 -6.22
CA SER A 238 -7.27 16.27 -7.64
C SER A 238 -6.11 15.30 -7.92
N GLU A 239 -6.01 14.83 -9.15
CA GLU A 239 -4.89 13.99 -9.59
C GLU A 239 -3.55 14.70 -9.38
N GLU A 240 -3.49 16.00 -9.66
CA GLU A 240 -2.29 16.82 -9.43
C GLU A 240 -1.88 16.82 -7.96
N GLN A 241 -2.86 16.99 -7.04
CA GLN A 241 -2.60 16.92 -5.60
C GLN A 241 -2.11 15.53 -5.18
N ARG A 242 -2.70 14.48 -5.72
CA ARG A 242 -2.28 13.09 -5.43
C ARG A 242 -0.85 12.83 -5.87
N GLN A 243 -0.48 13.30 -7.05
CA GLN A 243 0.88 13.15 -7.57
C GLN A 243 1.89 13.92 -6.70
N GLN A 244 1.55 15.15 -6.29
CA GLN A 244 2.42 15.94 -5.42
C GLN A 244 2.60 15.30 -4.04
N MET A 245 1.51 14.80 -3.46
CA MET A 245 1.55 14.10 -2.17
C MET A 245 2.41 12.85 -2.23
N MET A 246 2.32 12.09 -3.32
CA MET A 246 3.15 10.89 -3.50
C MET A 246 4.63 11.28 -3.68
N GLN A 247 4.92 12.33 -4.43
CA GLN A 247 6.29 12.82 -4.59
C GLN A 247 6.88 13.25 -3.25
N ASP A 248 6.11 13.97 -2.45
CA ASP A 248 6.53 14.38 -1.11
C ASP A 248 6.81 13.15 -0.22
N ALA A 249 5.95 12.14 -0.30
CA ALA A 249 6.15 10.90 0.45
C ALA A 249 7.41 10.15 0.02
N VAL A 250 7.67 10.05 -1.28
CA VAL A 250 8.90 9.43 -1.82
C VAL A 250 10.14 10.17 -1.33
N ASP A 251 10.12 11.49 -1.38
CA ASP A 251 11.26 12.34 -0.99
C ASP A 251 11.58 12.24 0.50
N HIS A 252 10.59 11.94 1.34
CA HIS A 252 10.74 11.82 2.79
C HIS A 252 10.78 10.37 3.29
N SER A 253 10.70 9.41 2.38
CA SER A 253 10.73 7.99 2.70
C SER A 253 12.05 7.62 3.40
N PRO A 254 12.00 6.85 4.52
CA PRO A 254 13.22 6.52 5.24
C PRO A 254 14.09 5.53 4.48
N ALA A 255 15.41 5.58 4.77
CA ALA A 255 16.34 4.56 4.30
C ALA A 255 16.02 3.22 4.97
N GLU A 256 16.04 2.15 4.19
CA GLU A 256 15.93 0.78 4.69
C GLU A 256 17.29 0.33 5.20
N ASP A 257 17.41 0.17 6.51
CA ASP A 257 18.64 -0.36 7.14
C ASP A 257 18.61 -1.89 7.21
#